data_245d0ddf9370839a1cc8be1b91589fa3
#
_entry.id   245d0ddf9370839a1cc8be1b91589fa3
#
_cell.length_a   1.000
_cell.length_b   1.000
_cell.length_c   1.000
_cell.angle_alpha   90.00
_cell.angle_beta   90.00
_cell.angle_gamma   90.00
#
_symmetry.space_group_name_H-M   'P 1'
#
loop_
_entity.id
_entity.type
_entity.pdbx_description
1 polymer ?
#
loop_
_entity_poly.entity_id
_entity_poly.type
_entity_poly.pdbx_seq_one_letter_code
_entity_poly.pdbx_strand_id
1 'polypeptide(L)'
;MNKVVLMGRLTRDPDVRYSQGGTPFAIARYTLAVDRRFKRNGEQDADFINCVAFGRTAEFAEKYLKQGTKMVVSGRIQTGSYTNRDGVKVYTTEVRSEEHTSELQSPTN
;
A
#
# COMPACT_ATOMS: atom_id res chain seq x y z
N MET A 1 16.16 -5.69 -11.66
CA MET A 1 15.74 -4.59 -10.77
C MET A 1 14.25 -4.66 -10.53
N ASN A 2 13.82 -4.46 -9.31
CA ASN A 2 12.40 -4.49 -8.95
C ASN A 2 12.09 -3.20 -8.17
N LYS A 3 11.63 -2.20 -8.89
CA LYS A 3 11.38 -0.89 -8.32
C LYS A 3 10.05 -0.34 -8.84
N VAL A 4 9.24 0.14 -7.92
CA VAL A 4 7.92 0.69 -8.23
C VAL A 4 7.79 2.04 -7.54
N VAL A 5 7.27 3.02 -8.26
CA VAL A 5 6.90 4.32 -7.70
C VAL A 5 5.46 4.59 -8.12
N LEU A 6 4.60 4.79 -7.14
CA LEU A 6 3.19 5.02 -7.37
C LEU A 6 2.74 6.28 -6.65
N MET A 7 1.85 7.03 -7.28
CA MET A 7 1.18 8.14 -6.65
C MET A 7 -0.33 7.87 -6.70
N GLY A 8 -0.98 7.98 -5.56
CA GLY A 8 -2.40 7.73 -5.49
C GLY A 8 -2.98 8.16 -4.16
N ARG A 9 -4.26 7.83 -3.96
CA ARG A 9 -4.96 8.15 -2.72
C ARG A 9 -5.32 6.89 -1.98
N LEU A 10 -5.24 6.97 -0.65
CA LEU A 10 -5.68 5.86 0.19
C LEU A 10 -7.19 5.71 0.07
N THR A 11 -7.63 4.47 -0.14
CA THR A 11 -9.06 4.18 -0.27
C THR A 11 -9.74 4.12 1.10
N ARG A 12 -8.95 3.87 2.14
CA ARG A 12 -9.42 3.82 3.53
C ARG A 12 -8.20 3.95 4.44
N ASP A 13 -8.46 4.05 5.75
CA ASP A 13 -7.36 4.11 6.72
C ASP A 13 -6.55 2.82 6.66
N PRO A 14 -5.23 2.89 6.84
CA PRO A 14 -4.40 1.69 6.88
C PRO A 14 -4.82 0.74 7.99
N ASP A 15 -4.78 -0.56 7.68
CA ASP A 15 -4.99 -1.59 8.69
C ASP A 15 -3.63 -1.93 9.28
N VAL A 16 -3.40 -1.51 10.51
CA VAL A 16 -2.11 -1.68 11.16
C VAL A 16 -2.21 -2.74 12.23
N ARG A 17 -1.32 -3.71 12.16
CA ARG A 17 -1.23 -4.78 13.14
C ARG A 17 0.21 -4.90 13.60
N TYR A 18 0.38 -5.47 14.77
CA TYR A 18 1.71 -5.70 15.32
C TYR A 18 1.99 -7.19 15.38
N SER A 19 3.18 -7.58 14.95
CA SER A 19 3.59 -8.98 15.00
C SER A 19 3.69 -9.41 16.45
N GLN A 20 3.46 -10.69 16.68
CA GLN A 20 3.64 -11.29 18.02
C GLN A 20 4.99 -11.98 18.03
N GLY A 21 5.59 -12.07 19.20
CA GLY A 21 6.90 -12.69 19.37
C GLY A 21 7.86 -11.74 20.03
N GLY A 22 9.15 -12.09 20.07
CA GLY A 22 10.15 -11.40 20.85
C GLY A 22 10.15 -9.88 20.74
N THR A 23 10.39 -9.37 19.56
CA THR A 23 10.36 -7.92 19.33
C THR A 23 9.24 -7.60 18.36
N PRO A 24 8.11 -7.08 18.85
CA PRO A 24 6.99 -6.76 17.96
C PRO A 24 7.36 -5.67 16.95
N PHE A 25 6.86 -5.78 15.75
CA PHE A 25 7.00 -4.72 14.76
C PHE A 25 5.67 -4.50 14.06
N ALA A 26 5.46 -3.30 13.56
CA ALA A 26 4.22 -2.92 12.92
C ALA A 26 4.16 -3.43 11.48
N ILE A 27 2.96 -3.81 11.06
CA ILE A 27 2.67 -4.19 9.68
C ILE A 27 1.44 -3.41 9.28
N ALA A 28 1.56 -2.58 8.26
CA ALA A 28 0.45 -1.79 7.76
C ALA A 28 0.06 -2.27 6.37
N ARG A 29 -1.23 -2.48 6.16
CA ARG A 29 -1.77 -2.82 4.85
C ARG A 29 -2.74 -1.75 4.41
N TYR A 30 -2.63 -1.34 3.17
CA TYR A 30 -3.51 -0.32 2.63
C TYR A 30 -3.65 -0.51 1.12
N THR A 31 -4.64 0.15 0.55
CA THR A 31 -4.90 0.10 -0.88
C THR A 31 -4.85 1.52 -1.43
N LEU A 32 -4.07 1.69 -2.49
CA LEU A 32 -3.97 2.95 -3.20
C LEU A 32 -4.86 2.92 -4.44
N ALA A 33 -5.59 4.01 -4.65
CA ALA A 33 -6.28 4.24 -5.91
C ALA A 33 -5.35 5.08 -6.79
N VAL A 34 -4.81 4.47 -7.81
CA VAL A 34 -3.88 5.11 -8.73
C VAL A 34 -4.61 5.43 -10.02
N ASP A 35 -4.71 6.70 -10.35
CA ASP A 35 -5.43 7.13 -11.54
C ASP A 35 -4.80 6.59 -12.80
N ARG A 36 -5.64 6.12 -13.70
CA ARG A 36 -5.18 5.71 -15.02
C ARG A 36 -4.92 6.93 -15.86
N ARG A 37 -3.85 6.87 -16.62
CA ARG A 37 -3.43 7.97 -17.47
C ARG A 37 -4.42 8.22 -18.62
N PHE A 38 -4.96 7.15 -19.18
CA PHE A 38 -5.94 7.22 -20.26
C PHE A 38 -7.16 6.41 -19.87
N LYS A 39 -8.32 7.02 -20.01
CA LYS A 39 -9.59 6.37 -19.70
C LYS A 39 -10.41 6.25 -20.97
N ARG A 40 -11.10 5.13 -21.12
CA ARG A 40 -12.10 4.96 -22.15
C ARG A 40 -13.46 4.98 -21.49
N ASN A 41 -14.48 5.37 -22.24
CA ASN A 41 -15.85 5.36 -21.71
C ASN A 41 -16.19 3.96 -21.19
N GLY A 42 -16.70 3.91 -19.96
CA GLY A 42 -17.08 2.65 -19.35
C GLY A 42 -15.97 1.91 -18.65
N GLU A 43 -14.74 2.41 -18.71
CA GLU A 43 -13.61 1.79 -18.02
C GLU A 43 -13.43 2.39 -16.63
N GLN A 44 -12.78 1.61 -15.79
CA GLN A 44 -12.40 2.04 -14.46
C GLN A 44 -11.42 3.19 -14.53
N ASP A 45 -11.63 4.20 -13.70
CA ASP A 45 -10.77 5.38 -13.69
C ASP A 45 -9.45 5.18 -12.97
N ALA A 46 -9.39 4.21 -12.10
CA ALA A 46 -8.22 3.98 -11.27
C ALA A 46 -7.93 2.51 -11.10
N ASP A 47 -6.67 2.21 -10.85
CA ASP A 47 -6.24 0.89 -10.45
C ASP A 47 -6.09 0.86 -8.94
N PHE A 48 -6.59 -0.20 -8.31
CA PHE A 48 -6.49 -0.36 -6.86
C PHE A 48 -5.33 -1.29 -6.56
N ILE A 49 -4.31 -0.73 -5.95
CA ILE A 49 -3.05 -1.44 -5.73
C ILE A 49 -2.90 -1.72 -4.24
N ASN A 50 -2.80 -2.99 -3.89
CA ASN A 50 -2.56 -3.41 -2.51
C ASN A 50 -1.11 -3.17 -2.14
N CYS A 51 -0.90 -2.54 -1.00
CA CYS A 51 0.43 -2.23 -0.50
C CYS A 51 0.58 -2.74 0.92
N VAL A 52 1.82 -3.05 1.27
CA VAL A 52 2.16 -3.47 2.63
C VAL A 52 3.44 -2.75 3.06
N ALA A 53 3.49 -2.33 4.32
CA ALA A 53 4.65 -1.69 4.90
C ALA A 53 4.99 -2.38 6.23
N PHE A 54 6.25 -2.35 6.58
CA PHE A 54 6.75 -2.99 7.80
C PHE A 54 7.57 -2.02 8.63
N GLY A 55 7.59 -2.26 9.94
CA GLY A 55 8.46 -1.51 10.85
C GLY A 55 8.16 -0.03 10.86
N ARG A 56 9.20 0.79 10.73
CA ARG A 56 9.04 2.25 10.78
C ARG A 56 8.14 2.79 9.70
N THR A 57 8.17 2.20 8.52
CA THR A 57 7.31 2.61 7.43
C THR A 57 5.84 2.37 7.78
N ALA A 58 5.56 1.26 8.47
CA ALA A 58 4.21 0.96 8.94
C ALA A 58 3.78 1.92 10.04
N GLU A 59 4.68 2.25 10.95
CA GLU A 59 4.40 3.21 12.02
C GLU A 59 4.09 4.59 11.45
N PHE A 60 4.83 4.99 10.42
CA PHE A 60 4.55 6.23 9.70
C PHE A 60 3.14 6.20 9.12
N ALA A 61 2.77 5.08 8.50
CA ALA A 61 1.44 4.93 7.90
C ALA A 61 0.36 5.05 8.96
N GLU A 62 0.53 4.39 10.10
CA GLU A 62 -0.42 4.46 11.20
C GLU A 62 -0.63 5.89 11.68
N LYS A 63 0.46 6.63 11.79
CA LYS A 63 0.46 7.94 12.40
C LYS A 63 -0.04 9.04 11.46
N TYR A 64 0.28 8.94 10.19
CA TYR A 64 0.08 10.06 9.27
C TYR A 64 -0.83 9.79 8.10
N LEU A 65 -1.09 8.54 7.75
CA LEU A 65 -1.88 8.22 6.57
C LEU A 65 -3.33 7.91 6.93
N LYS A 66 -4.24 8.52 6.21
CA LYS A 66 -5.68 8.34 6.42
C LYS A 66 -6.38 8.22 5.08
N GLN A 67 -7.62 7.75 5.12
CA GLN A 67 -8.46 7.68 3.93
C GLN A 67 -8.44 9.01 3.18
N GLY A 68 -8.24 8.92 1.87
CA GLY A 68 -8.23 10.11 1.02
C GLY A 68 -6.90 10.82 0.93
N THR A 69 -5.92 10.44 1.73
CA THR A 69 -4.60 11.06 1.68
C THR A 69 -3.93 10.74 0.36
N LYS A 70 -3.46 11.77 -0.32
CA LYS A 70 -2.68 11.62 -1.54
C LYS A 70 -1.22 11.42 -1.16
N MET A 71 -0.59 10.41 -1.73
CA MET A 71 0.76 10.03 -1.31
C MET A 71 1.54 9.41 -2.45
N VAL A 72 2.84 9.41 -2.29
CA VAL A 72 3.77 8.72 -3.18
C VAL A 72 4.36 7.55 -2.41
N VAL A 73 4.33 6.37 -3.02
CA VAL A 73 4.89 5.16 -2.45
C VAL A 73 6.01 4.68 -3.34
N SER A 74 7.15 4.40 -2.74
CA SER A 74 8.29 3.80 -3.43
C SER A 74 8.57 2.45 -2.80
N GLY A 75 8.74 1.43 -3.62
CA GLY A 75 8.96 0.10 -3.12
C GLY A 75 9.20 -0.89 -4.24
N ARG A 76 8.79 -2.11 -4.01
CA ARG A 76 8.97 -3.20 -4.96
C ARG A 76 7.73 -4.06 -5.02
N ILE A 77 7.55 -4.76 -6.14
CA ILE A 77 6.46 -5.71 -6.29
C ILE A 77 6.87 -7.01 -5.61
N GLN A 78 5.96 -7.55 -4.81
CA GLN A 78 6.16 -8.84 -4.16
C GLN A 78 4.97 -9.72 -4.48
N THR A 79 5.26 -10.93 -4.93
CA THR A 79 4.21 -11.91 -5.21
C THR A 79 4.24 -13.00 -4.16
N GLY A 80 3.10 -13.62 -3.98
CA GLY A 80 2.97 -14.72 -3.05
C GLY A 80 1.77 -15.58 -3.41
N SER A 81 1.47 -16.54 -2.55
CA SER A 81 0.29 -17.38 -2.73
C SER A 81 -0.13 -17.97 -1.40
N TYR A 82 -1.40 -18.34 -1.32
CA TYR A 82 -1.93 -19.08 -0.19
C TYR A 82 -3.04 -19.99 -0.70
N THR A 83 -3.38 -20.99 0.13
CA THR A 83 -4.47 -21.91 -0.20
C THR A 83 -5.69 -21.47 0.60
N ASN A 84 -6.79 -21.23 -0.09
CA ASN A 84 -8.03 -20.82 0.58
C ASN A 84 -8.76 -22.02 1.19
N ARG A 85 -9.93 -21.76 1.77
CA ARG A 85 -10.72 -22.79 2.45
C ARG A 85 -11.16 -23.90 1.50
N ASP A 86 -11.33 -23.60 0.24
CA ASP A 86 -11.77 -24.57 -0.75
C ASP A 86 -10.62 -25.38 -1.33
N GLY A 87 -9.41 -25.20 -0.81
CA GLY A 87 -8.24 -25.90 -1.30
C GLY A 87 -7.67 -25.35 -2.58
N VAL A 88 -8.12 -24.17 -3.01
CA VAL A 88 -7.65 -23.53 -4.23
C VAL A 88 -6.50 -22.61 -3.93
N LYS A 89 -5.45 -22.71 -4.72
CA LYS A 89 -4.30 -21.82 -4.59
C LYS A 89 -4.62 -20.45 -5.13
N VAL A 90 -4.44 -19.44 -4.29
CA VAL A 90 -4.69 -18.04 -4.65
C VAL A 90 -3.36 -17.32 -4.72
N TYR A 91 -3.11 -16.65 -5.85
CA TYR A 91 -1.88 -15.87 -6.04
C TYR A 91 -2.11 -14.43 -5.65
N THR A 92 -1.12 -13.84 -5.01
CA THR A 92 -1.21 -12.46 -4.56
C THR A 92 -0.10 -11.64 -5.20
N THR A 93 -0.40 -10.35 -5.43
CA THR A 93 0.57 -9.38 -5.91
C THR A 93 0.36 -8.11 -5.10
N GLU A 94 1.41 -7.65 -4.46
CA GLU A 94 1.32 -6.42 -3.67
C GLU A 94 2.61 -5.64 -3.79
N VAL A 95 2.55 -4.36 -3.46
CA VAL A 95 3.72 -3.49 -3.44
C VAL A 95 4.21 -3.43 -2.00
N ARG A 96 5.44 -3.88 -1.77
CA ARG A 96 6.08 -3.73 -0.47
C ARG A 96 6.69 -2.34 -0.42
N SER A 97 6.07 -1.52 0.39
CA SER A 97 6.42 -0.12 0.52
C SER A 97 7.71 0.04 1.31
N GLU A 98 8.66 0.76 0.74
CA GLU A 98 9.93 1.05 1.41
C GLU A 98 9.98 2.49 1.88
N GLU A 99 9.30 3.38 1.14
CA GLU A 99 9.22 4.78 1.50
C GLU A 99 7.83 5.33 1.18
N HIS A 100 7.35 6.23 2.00
CA HIS A 100 6.11 6.96 1.77
C HIS A 100 6.38 8.45 1.81
N THR A 101 5.67 9.19 0.98
CA THR A 101 5.63 10.64 1.09
C THR A 101 4.20 11.08 0.89
N SER A 102 3.65 11.75 1.90
CA SER A 102 2.31 12.31 1.82
C SER A 102 2.41 13.76 1.38
N GLU A 103 1.51 14.17 0.48
CA GLU A 103 1.47 15.59 0.09
C GLU A 103 1.22 16.51 1.27
N LEU A 104 0.45 16.02 2.25
CA LEU A 104 0.13 16.81 3.43
C LEU A 104 1.35 16.99 4.33
N GLN A 105 2.40 16.23 4.11
CA GLN A 105 3.63 16.30 4.89
C GLN A 105 4.76 16.91 4.11
N SER A 106 4.50 17.37 2.90
CA SER A 106 5.54 18.07 2.17
C SER A 106 5.99 19.25 3.01
N PRO A 107 7.30 19.42 3.17
CA PRO A 107 7.77 20.57 3.93
C PRO A 107 7.31 21.82 3.24
N THR A 108 6.50 22.55 3.93
CA THR A 108 6.10 23.85 3.47
C THR A 108 7.04 24.83 4.12
N ASN A 109 7.82 25.40 3.37
CA ASN A 109 8.74 26.34 3.97
C ASN A 109 8.61 27.69 3.36
#